data_a1f3640909459426299ddc6ae4857f03
#
_entry.id   a1f3640909459426299ddc6ae4857f03
#
_cell.length_a   1.000
_cell.length_b   1.000
_cell.length_c   1.000
_cell.angle_alpha   90.00
_cell.angle_beta   90.00
_cell.angle_gamma   90.00
#
_symmetry.space_group_name_H-M   'P 1'
#
loop_
_entity.id
_entity.type
_entity.pdbx_description
1 polymer ?
#
loop_
_entity_poly.entity_id
_entity_poly.type
_entity_poly.pdbx_seq_one_letter_code
_entity_poly.pdbx_strand_id
1 'polypeptide(L)'
;MPRLQILRLPSDRTHGASPGAHTPTAYVGDNDLALGQIVEAVSHSKFWPQTAIFVVEDDAQNGPDHVDAHRTTAFVISPYTRHGAVDSTMYSTSSMLRTLELILGLKPMSQFDAAAMPMYNSFQATPDLRPYQALPANVDLEERNSAHAWGGQIKMNFAREDAVDDLLLSEVVWRSVRGADSPMPAPVCAAFVLARQGAKDND
;
A
#
# COMPACT_ATOMS: atom_id res chain seq x y z
N MET A 1 -1.15 9.60 -24.65
CA MET A 1 -1.35 8.98 -23.31
C MET A 1 -2.26 9.91 -22.51
N PRO A 2 -3.25 9.41 -21.77
CA PRO A 2 -4.07 10.25 -20.88
C PRO A 2 -3.22 10.99 -19.86
N ARG A 3 -3.68 12.19 -19.45
CA ARG A 3 -2.95 13.00 -18.46
C ARG A 3 -2.99 12.40 -17.06
N LEU A 4 -4.03 11.65 -16.73
CA LEU A 4 -4.19 10.90 -15.49
C LEU A 4 -4.58 9.46 -15.82
N GLN A 5 -3.97 8.51 -15.16
CA GLN A 5 -4.34 7.10 -15.20
C GLN A 5 -4.37 6.57 -13.76
N ILE A 6 -5.37 5.78 -13.46
CA ILE A 6 -5.51 5.08 -12.19
C ILE A 6 -5.42 3.60 -12.52
N LEU A 7 -4.48 2.92 -11.88
CA LEU A 7 -4.24 1.49 -12.05
C LEU A 7 -4.51 0.79 -10.73
N ARG A 8 -5.18 -0.34 -10.80
CA ARG A 8 -5.33 -1.29 -9.71
C ARG A 8 -4.62 -2.58 -10.13
N LEU A 9 -3.73 -3.07 -9.30
CA LEU A 9 -3.03 -4.31 -9.57
C LEU A 9 -3.93 -5.52 -9.25
N PRO A 10 -3.87 -6.62 -10.04
CA PRO A 10 -4.81 -7.74 -9.89
C PRO A 10 -4.73 -8.45 -8.53
N SER A 11 -3.51 -8.61 -7.98
CA SER A 11 -3.27 -9.27 -6.69
C SER A 11 -3.36 -8.26 -5.53
N ASP A 12 -4.42 -7.47 -5.50
CA ASP A 12 -4.58 -6.35 -4.59
C ASP A 12 -4.92 -6.72 -3.14
N ARG A 13 -5.39 -7.95 -2.88
CA ARG A 13 -5.72 -8.41 -1.53
C ARG A 13 -5.35 -9.87 -1.31
N THR A 14 -4.93 -10.19 -0.09
CA THR A 14 -4.68 -11.56 0.33
C THR A 14 -5.96 -12.27 0.78
N HIS A 15 -5.98 -13.60 0.68
CA HIS A 15 -6.97 -14.47 1.31
C HIS A 15 -6.45 -15.01 2.67
N GLY A 16 -5.55 -14.28 3.33
CA GLY A 16 -4.94 -14.69 4.58
C GLY A 16 -4.28 -16.07 4.48
N ALA A 17 -4.60 -16.96 5.41
CA ALA A 17 -4.08 -18.32 5.45
C ALA A 17 -5.05 -19.37 4.85
N SER A 18 -6.02 -18.97 4.04
CA SER A 18 -6.98 -19.91 3.42
C SER A 18 -6.25 -21.01 2.67
N PRO A 19 -6.52 -22.31 2.97
CA PRO A 19 -5.78 -23.42 2.36
C PRO A 19 -5.86 -23.42 0.83
N GLY A 20 -4.72 -23.58 0.19
CA GLY A 20 -4.62 -23.59 -1.28
C GLY A 20 -4.63 -22.23 -1.96
N ALA A 21 -4.99 -21.14 -1.27
CA ALA A 21 -4.76 -19.78 -1.76
C ALA A 21 -3.25 -19.45 -1.70
N HIS A 22 -2.80 -18.49 -2.50
CA HIS A 22 -1.43 -17.99 -2.39
C HIS A 22 -1.17 -17.42 -1.00
N THR A 23 0.07 -17.50 -0.53
CA THR A 23 0.46 -16.91 0.75
C THR A 23 0.41 -15.38 0.67
N PRO A 24 0.24 -14.68 1.81
CA PRO A 24 0.37 -13.22 1.84
C PRO A 24 1.70 -12.72 1.24
N THR A 25 2.80 -13.43 1.47
CA THR A 25 4.11 -13.11 0.88
C THR A 25 4.10 -13.20 -0.64
N ALA A 26 3.45 -14.23 -1.22
CA ALA A 26 3.33 -14.38 -2.66
C ALA A 26 2.49 -13.24 -3.27
N TYR A 27 1.38 -12.84 -2.62
CA TYR A 27 0.57 -11.70 -3.08
C TYR A 27 1.36 -10.39 -3.10
N VAL A 28 2.09 -10.07 -2.03
CA VAL A 28 2.92 -8.86 -1.97
C VAL A 28 4.03 -8.91 -3.01
N GLY A 29 4.69 -10.07 -3.16
CA GLY A 29 5.75 -10.26 -4.17
C GLY A 29 5.25 -10.09 -5.61
N ASP A 30 4.05 -10.56 -5.92
CA ASP A 30 3.43 -10.40 -7.25
C ASP A 30 3.11 -8.92 -7.53
N ASN A 31 2.53 -8.20 -6.56
CA ASN A 31 2.29 -6.76 -6.69
C ASN A 31 3.57 -5.95 -6.84
N ASP A 32 4.61 -6.28 -6.08
CA ASP A 32 5.92 -5.60 -6.16
C ASP A 32 6.54 -5.79 -7.54
N LEU A 33 6.53 -7.03 -8.06
CA LEU A 33 7.02 -7.33 -9.41
C LEU A 33 6.21 -6.59 -10.49
N ALA A 34 4.88 -6.59 -10.38
CA ALA A 34 4.02 -5.89 -11.33
C ALA A 34 4.27 -4.38 -11.33
N LEU A 35 4.44 -3.77 -10.14
CA LEU A 35 4.83 -2.38 -10.02
C LEU A 35 6.19 -2.12 -10.68
N GLY A 36 7.19 -2.95 -10.41
CA GLY A 36 8.52 -2.85 -11.02
C GLY A 36 8.46 -2.86 -12.55
N GLN A 37 7.68 -3.78 -13.14
CA GLN A 37 7.49 -3.88 -14.58
C GLN A 37 6.79 -2.64 -15.17
N ILE A 38 5.80 -2.08 -14.48
CA ILE A 38 5.12 -0.85 -14.90
C ILE A 38 6.11 0.33 -14.89
N VAL A 39 6.87 0.48 -13.82
CA VAL A 39 7.87 1.55 -13.70
C VAL A 39 8.96 1.42 -14.76
N GLU A 40 9.43 0.20 -15.04
CA GLU A 40 10.39 -0.06 -16.11
C GLU A 40 9.82 0.38 -17.45
N ALA A 41 8.64 -0.11 -17.82
CA ALA A 41 8.01 0.21 -19.11
C ALA A 41 7.80 1.73 -19.28
N VAL A 42 7.34 2.42 -18.25
CA VAL A 42 7.11 3.87 -18.30
C VAL A 42 8.42 4.63 -18.36
N SER A 43 9.43 4.25 -17.56
CA SER A 43 10.71 4.94 -17.50
C SER A 43 11.53 4.79 -18.80
N HIS A 44 11.33 3.74 -19.58
CA HIS A 44 11.92 3.58 -20.91
C HIS A 44 11.10 4.24 -22.03
N SER A 45 9.97 4.83 -21.72
CA SER A 45 9.11 5.47 -22.72
C SER A 45 9.47 6.93 -22.96
N LYS A 46 9.04 7.47 -24.10
CA LYS A 46 9.15 8.92 -24.40
C LYS A 46 8.37 9.82 -23.44
N PHE A 47 7.49 9.26 -22.61
CA PHE A 47 6.68 9.98 -21.64
C PHE A 47 7.39 10.19 -20.31
N TRP A 48 8.46 9.46 -20.04
CA TRP A 48 9.17 9.50 -18.76
C TRP A 48 9.51 10.91 -18.26
N PRO A 49 10.04 11.82 -19.10
CA PRO A 49 10.39 13.17 -18.64
C PRO A 49 9.21 14.01 -18.11
N GLN A 50 7.99 13.57 -18.33
CA GLN A 50 6.76 14.27 -17.94
C GLN A 50 5.82 13.39 -17.12
N THR A 51 6.35 12.34 -16.47
CA THR A 51 5.55 11.38 -15.71
C THR A 51 5.92 11.41 -14.24
N ALA A 52 4.89 11.33 -13.40
CA ALA A 52 5.02 10.99 -12.00
C ALA A 52 4.05 9.84 -11.68
N ILE A 53 4.56 8.81 -11.00
CA ILE A 53 3.80 7.66 -10.54
C ILE A 53 3.68 7.78 -9.03
N PHE A 54 2.44 7.75 -8.54
CA PHE A 54 2.13 7.71 -7.12
C PHE A 54 1.58 6.34 -6.80
N VAL A 55 2.09 5.72 -5.77
CA VAL A 55 1.67 4.40 -5.30
C VAL A 55 1.27 4.51 -3.86
N VAL A 56 0.14 3.96 -3.52
CA VAL A 56 -0.35 3.89 -2.13
C VAL A 56 -1.16 2.61 -1.98
N GLU A 57 -1.06 2.00 -0.82
CA GLU A 57 -1.96 0.95 -0.40
C GLU A 57 -3.30 1.59 0.01
N ASP A 58 -4.41 0.98 -0.37
CA ASP A 58 -5.74 1.55 -0.11
C ASP A 58 -6.22 1.31 1.33
N ASP A 59 -5.85 0.18 1.95
CA ASP A 59 -6.28 -0.21 3.28
C ASP A 59 -5.10 -0.51 4.21
N ALA A 60 -4.87 0.32 5.20
CA ALA A 60 -3.89 0.10 6.26
C ALA A 60 -4.42 -0.75 7.44
N GLN A 61 -5.43 -1.47 7.32
CA GLN A 61 -6.18 -2.45 8.12
C GLN A 61 -5.75 -2.68 9.59
N ASN A 62 -5.40 -1.61 10.34
CA ASN A 62 -5.10 -1.65 11.78
C ASN A 62 -4.04 -2.69 12.19
N GLY A 63 -3.08 -3.00 11.30
CA GLY A 63 -1.97 -3.90 11.59
C GLY A 63 -0.99 -3.37 12.64
N PRO A 64 0.01 -4.17 13.04
CA PRO A 64 0.99 -3.76 14.02
C PRO A 64 1.89 -2.66 13.47
N ASP A 65 1.83 -1.49 14.05
CA ASP A 65 2.71 -0.36 13.78
C ASP A 65 3.10 0.32 15.10
N HIS A 66 4.34 0.81 15.20
CA HIS A 66 4.86 1.45 16.42
C HIS A 66 4.57 2.95 16.47
N VAL A 67 3.97 3.52 15.42
CA VAL A 67 3.59 4.94 15.33
C VAL A 67 2.08 5.09 15.25
N ASP A 68 1.46 4.51 14.20
CA ASP A 68 0.02 4.55 14.00
C ASP A 68 -0.41 3.42 13.05
N ALA A 69 -1.37 2.60 13.47
CA ALA A 69 -1.86 1.45 12.73
C ALA A 69 -2.58 1.82 11.41
N HIS A 70 -2.91 3.11 11.20
CA HIS A 70 -3.46 3.61 9.93
C HIS A 70 -2.39 4.06 8.95
N ARG A 71 -1.12 3.95 9.32
CA ARG A 71 0.01 4.28 8.45
C ARG A 71 0.18 3.19 7.41
N THR A 72 0.41 3.61 6.15
CA THR A 72 0.70 2.70 5.05
C THR A 72 1.94 3.13 4.29
N THR A 73 2.41 2.26 3.41
CA THR A 73 3.51 2.55 2.49
C THR A 73 3.04 3.39 1.31
N ALA A 74 3.88 4.32 0.87
CA ALA A 74 3.65 5.08 -0.35
C ALA A 74 4.96 5.31 -1.11
N PHE A 75 4.87 5.36 -2.44
CA PHE A 75 6.02 5.70 -3.29
C PHE A 75 5.65 6.85 -4.22
N VAL A 76 6.62 7.73 -4.46
CA VAL A 76 6.55 8.75 -5.51
C VAL A 76 7.72 8.53 -6.45
N ILE A 77 7.43 8.19 -7.70
CA ILE A 77 8.42 7.75 -8.69
C ILE A 77 8.32 8.66 -9.89
N SER A 78 9.38 9.41 -10.18
CA SER A 78 9.45 10.39 -11.26
C SER A 78 10.92 10.74 -11.51
N PRO A 79 11.27 11.25 -12.69
CA PRO A 79 12.57 11.91 -12.85
C PRO A 79 12.83 13.03 -11.84
N TYR A 80 11.78 13.65 -11.33
CA TYR A 80 11.87 14.80 -10.43
C TYR A 80 11.78 14.42 -8.95
N THR A 81 11.77 13.13 -8.59
CA THR A 81 11.83 12.69 -7.20
C THR A 81 13.26 12.42 -6.74
N ARG A 82 13.48 12.51 -5.45
CA ARG A 82 14.76 12.14 -4.83
C ARG A 82 14.87 10.63 -4.81
N HIS A 83 15.74 10.09 -5.64
CA HIS A 83 15.93 8.64 -5.76
C HIS A 83 16.54 8.05 -4.49
N GLY A 84 15.99 6.92 -4.03
CA GLY A 84 16.46 6.20 -2.86
C GLY A 84 16.32 6.97 -1.54
N ALA A 85 15.55 8.06 -1.52
CA ALA A 85 15.31 8.84 -0.32
C ALA A 85 14.07 8.36 0.44
N VAL A 86 14.08 8.53 1.76
CA VAL A 86 12.91 8.38 2.62
C VAL A 86 12.45 9.77 3.02
N ASP A 87 11.21 10.11 2.70
CA ASP A 87 10.57 11.34 3.16
C ASP A 87 9.70 11.01 4.38
N SER A 88 10.12 11.48 5.55
CA SER A 88 9.42 11.24 6.83
C SER A 88 8.40 12.34 7.17
N THR A 89 8.08 13.22 6.21
CA THR A 89 7.02 14.21 6.39
C THR A 89 5.67 13.48 6.53
N MET A 90 4.86 13.92 7.48
CA MET A 90 3.51 13.38 7.64
C MET A 90 2.63 13.82 6.45
N TYR A 91 2.29 12.91 5.61
CA TYR A 91 1.34 13.08 4.51
C TYR A 91 0.11 12.19 4.72
N SER A 92 -1.00 12.60 4.13
CA SER A 92 -2.20 11.80 4.01
C SER A 92 -2.51 11.50 2.54
N THR A 93 -3.51 10.66 2.29
CA THR A 93 -4.04 10.45 0.94
C THR A 93 -4.53 11.76 0.31
N SER A 94 -5.08 12.69 1.13
CA SER A 94 -5.42 14.05 0.67
C SER A 94 -4.20 14.85 0.23
N SER A 95 -3.03 14.66 0.87
CA SER A 95 -1.76 15.28 0.44
C SER A 95 -1.32 14.78 -0.94
N MET A 96 -1.50 13.49 -1.20
CA MET A 96 -1.22 12.90 -2.51
C MET A 96 -2.16 13.44 -3.57
N LEU A 97 -3.46 13.49 -3.30
CA LEU A 97 -4.48 14.07 -4.19
C LEU A 97 -4.15 15.53 -4.50
N ARG A 98 -3.83 16.34 -3.49
CA ARG A 98 -3.45 17.74 -3.66
C ARG A 98 -2.24 17.90 -4.56
N THR A 99 -1.27 17.01 -4.42
CA THR A 99 -0.07 17.01 -5.28
C THR A 99 -0.43 16.71 -6.74
N LEU A 100 -1.27 15.70 -6.97
CA LEU A 100 -1.78 15.36 -8.31
C LEU A 100 -2.54 16.53 -8.94
N GLU A 101 -3.42 17.19 -8.18
CA GLU A 101 -4.18 18.36 -8.64
C GLU A 101 -3.26 19.49 -9.08
N LEU A 102 -2.22 19.80 -8.29
CA LEU A 102 -1.27 20.84 -8.61
C LEU A 102 -0.47 20.52 -9.88
N ILE A 103 -0.01 19.27 -10.03
CA ILE A 103 0.70 18.81 -11.24
C ILE A 103 -0.20 18.92 -12.48
N LEU A 104 -1.47 18.60 -12.34
CA LEU A 104 -2.43 18.58 -13.45
C LEU A 104 -3.08 19.94 -13.71
N GLY A 105 -2.89 20.92 -12.82
CA GLY A 105 -3.55 22.24 -12.88
C GLY A 105 -5.05 22.16 -12.57
N LEU A 106 -5.47 21.24 -11.71
CA LEU A 106 -6.83 21.04 -11.28
C LEU A 106 -7.13 21.86 -10.02
N LYS A 107 -8.41 22.22 -9.86
CA LYS A 107 -8.90 22.79 -8.60
C LYS A 107 -9.12 21.67 -7.58
N PRO A 108 -9.01 21.98 -6.27
CA PRO A 108 -9.39 21.02 -5.23
C PRO A 108 -10.82 20.55 -5.38
N MET A 109 -11.08 19.30 -5.08
CA MET A 109 -12.40 18.69 -5.08
C MET A 109 -13.17 18.96 -3.80
N SER A 110 -12.46 19.15 -2.69
CA SER A 110 -13.02 19.33 -1.35
C SER A 110 -12.16 20.27 -0.50
N GLN A 111 -12.66 20.62 0.68
CA GLN A 111 -11.87 21.35 1.67
C GLN A 111 -10.70 20.52 2.25
N PHE A 112 -10.78 19.20 2.23
CA PHE A 112 -9.77 18.31 2.80
C PHE A 112 -8.49 18.32 1.95
N ASP A 113 -8.63 18.14 0.64
CA ASP A 113 -7.51 18.22 -0.30
C ASP A 113 -7.01 19.66 -0.47
N ALA A 114 -7.93 20.64 -0.46
CA ALA A 114 -7.54 22.06 -0.51
C ALA A 114 -6.64 22.50 0.64
N ALA A 115 -6.87 21.96 1.84
CA ALA A 115 -6.09 22.26 3.05
C ALA A 115 -4.88 21.35 3.24
N ALA A 116 -4.77 20.25 2.48
CA ALA A 116 -3.70 19.29 2.63
C ALA A 116 -2.36 19.85 2.14
N MET A 117 -1.29 19.51 2.87
CA MET A 117 0.07 19.85 2.48
C MET A 117 0.51 19.02 1.28
N PRO A 118 0.89 19.63 0.14
CA PRO A 118 1.41 18.86 -0.99
C PRO A 118 2.75 18.19 -0.68
N MET A 119 3.05 17.11 -1.39
CA MET A 119 4.26 16.29 -1.20
C MET A 119 5.51 16.89 -1.86
N TYR A 120 5.69 18.22 -1.80
CA TYR A 120 6.80 18.89 -2.49
C TYR A 120 8.19 18.53 -1.94
N ASN A 121 8.29 18.09 -0.69
CA ASN A 121 9.58 17.62 -0.14
C ASN A 121 10.10 16.34 -0.82
N SER A 122 9.23 15.58 -1.45
CA SER A 122 9.62 14.39 -2.21
C SER A 122 10.25 14.72 -3.57
N PHE A 123 10.14 15.98 -4.02
CA PHE A 123 10.58 16.40 -5.35
C PHE A 123 11.86 17.21 -5.32
N GLN A 124 12.53 17.29 -6.47
CA GLN A 124 13.71 18.08 -6.73
C GLN A 124 13.61 18.80 -8.09
N ALA A 125 14.32 19.92 -8.24
CA ALA A 125 14.25 20.73 -9.45
C ALA A 125 15.00 20.11 -10.64
N THR A 126 16.10 19.39 -10.38
CA THR A 126 16.94 18.78 -11.44
C THR A 126 16.47 17.34 -11.66
N PRO A 127 15.99 17.00 -12.88
CA PRO A 127 15.52 15.63 -13.14
C PRO A 127 16.68 14.64 -13.29
N ASP A 128 16.46 13.42 -12.83
CA ASP A 128 17.25 12.25 -13.17
C ASP A 128 16.45 11.40 -14.16
N LEU A 129 16.85 11.44 -15.43
CA LEU A 129 16.13 10.76 -16.50
C LEU A 129 16.54 9.30 -16.71
N ARG A 130 17.42 8.77 -15.85
CA ARG A 130 17.82 7.37 -15.95
C ARG A 130 16.60 6.47 -15.79
N PRO A 131 16.40 5.47 -16.68
CA PRO A 131 15.29 4.56 -16.56
C PRO A 131 15.51 3.57 -15.41
N TYR A 132 14.43 3.05 -14.88
CA TYR A 132 14.44 1.94 -13.94
C TYR A 132 14.50 0.61 -14.66
N GLN A 133 14.98 -0.40 -13.95
CA GLN A 133 14.92 -1.79 -14.38
C GLN A 133 14.21 -2.60 -13.31
N ALA A 134 13.22 -3.37 -13.69
CA ALA A 134 12.53 -4.27 -12.79
C ALA A 134 13.49 -5.37 -12.32
N LEU A 135 13.46 -5.64 -11.03
CA LEU A 135 14.17 -6.78 -10.46
C LEU A 135 13.25 -8.00 -10.46
N PRO A 136 13.80 -9.21 -10.64
CA PRO A 136 13.01 -10.43 -10.48
C PRO A 136 12.51 -10.54 -9.02
N ALA A 137 11.38 -11.21 -8.84
CA ALA A 137 10.90 -11.52 -7.50
C ALA A 137 11.95 -12.36 -6.73
N ASN A 138 12.13 -12.04 -5.46
CA ASN A 138 13.02 -12.75 -4.54
C ASN A 138 12.26 -13.71 -3.62
N VAL A 139 10.99 -13.93 -3.89
CA VAL A 139 10.07 -14.85 -3.19
C VAL A 139 9.38 -15.75 -4.21
N ASP A 140 8.89 -16.90 -3.76
CA ASP A 140 8.11 -17.81 -4.60
C ASP A 140 6.68 -17.24 -4.77
N LEU A 141 6.37 -16.77 -5.98
CA LEU A 141 5.06 -16.19 -6.33
C LEU A 141 3.95 -17.25 -6.39
N GLU A 142 4.31 -18.53 -6.51
CA GLU A 142 3.35 -19.64 -6.54
C GLU A 142 3.16 -20.31 -5.18
N GLU A 143 3.84 -19.81 -4.15
CA GLU A 143 3.71 -20.36 -2.80
C GLU A 143 2.26 -20.31 -2.32
N ARG A 144 1.78 -21.45 -1.80
CA ARG A 144 0.40 -21.61 -1.33
C ARG A 144 0.32 -21.99 0.14
N ASN A 145 -0.73 -21.50 0.78
CA ASN A 145 -1.02 -21.85 2.16
C ASN A 145 -1.27 -23.34 2.30
N SER A 146 -0.61 -23.96 3.28
CA SER A 146 -0.87 -25.36 3.63
C SER A 146 -2.22 -25.53 4.33
N ALA A 147 -2.72 -26.75 4.36
CA ALA A 147 -3.94 -27.08 5.11
C ALA A 147 -3.80 -26.86 6.63
N HIS A 148 -2.57 -26.78 7.13
CA HIS A 148 -2.24 -26.61 8.54
C HIS A 148 -1.75 -25.21 8.88
N ALA A 149 -1.81 -24.25 7.93
CA ALA A 149 -1.43 -22.86 8.18
C ALA A 149 -2.25 -22.29 9.35
N TRP A 150 -1.59 -21.55 10.24
CA TRP A 150 -2.28 -20.92 11.37
C TRP A 150 -3.37 -19.96 10.84
N GLY A 151 -4.57 -20.09 11.37
CA GLY A 151 -5.72 -19.30 10.90
C GLY A 151 -6.40 -19.86 9.64
N GLY A 152 -5.84 -20.89 8.97
CA GLY A 152 -6.41 -21.46 7.75
C GLY A 152 -7.80 -22.09 7.92
N GLN A 153 -8.18 -22.48 9.15
CA GLN A 153 -9.49 -23.01 9.47
C GLN A 153 -10.49 -21.92 9.93
N ILE A 154 -10.04 -20.68 10.09
CA ILE A 154 -10.90 -19.56 10.48
C ILE A 154 -11.70 -19.15 9.24
N LYS A 155 -13.02 -19.16 9.36
CA LYS A 155 -13.89 -18.72 8.28
C LYS A 155 -13.88 -17.21 8.18
N MET A 156 -13.35 -16.68 7.09
CA MET A 156 -13.33 -15.26 6.74
C MET A 156 -14.13 -15.05 5.45
N ASN A 157 -14.86 -13.95 5.38
CA ASN A 157 -15.68 -13.65 4.20
C ASN A 157 -14.90 -12.74 3.22
N PHE A 158 -14.15 -13.34 2.32
CA PHE A 158 -13.44 -12.62 1.26
C PHE A 158 -14.29 -12.32 0.01
N ALA A 159 -15.58 -12.69 0.00
CA ALA A 159 -16.46 -12.43 -1.14
C ALA A 159 -16.94 -10.97 -1.22
N ARG A 160 -16.79 -10.21 -0.14
CA ARG A 160 -17.18 -8.81 -0.04
C ARG A 160 -16.03 -8.02 0.56
N GLU A 161 -15.86 -6.78 0.10
CA GLU A 161 -14.93 -5.82 0.67
C GLU A 161 -15.34 -5.51 2.11
N ASP A 162 -14.37 -5.27 2.97
CA ASP A 162 -14.52 -4.91 4.40
C ASP A 162 -15.39 -5.87 5.23
N ALA A 163 -15.53 -7.11 4.79
CA ALA A 163 -16.35 -8.12 5.48
C ALA A 163 -15.53 -9.09 6.36
N VAL A 164 -14.24 -8.87 6.49
CA VAL A 164 -13.32 -9.60 7.37
C VAL A 164 -12.93 -8.69 8.52
N ASP A 165 -12.86 -9.25 9.73
CA ASP A 165 -12.34 -8.51 10.89
C ASP A 165 -10.87 -8.15 10.68
N ASP A 166 -10.54 -6.86 10.71
CA ASP A 166 -9.21 -6.31 10.42
C ASP A 166 -8.13 -6.85 11.34
N LEU A 167 -8.38 -6.91 12.64
CA LEU A 167 -7.39 -7.38 13.60
C LEU A 167 -7.14 -8.87 13.45
N LEU A 168 -8.19 -9.64 13.13
CA LEU A 168 -8.07 -11.07 12.88
C LEU A 168 -7.26 -11.34 11.60
N LEU A 169 -7.55 -10.62 10.53
CA LEU A 169 -6.79 -10.75 9.28
C LEU A 169 -5.33 -10.33 9.48
N SER A 170 -5.11 -9.23 10.16
CA SER A 170 -3.75 -8.75 10.50
C SER A 170 -2.97 -9.76 11.34
N GLU A 171 -3.60 -10.43 12.33
CA GLU A 171 -2.98 -11.51 13.11
C GLU A 171 -2.60 -12.70 12.21
N VAL A 172 -3.48 -13.09 11.29
CA VAL A 172 -3.24 -14.19 10.34
C VAL A 172 -2.06 -13.85 9.42
N VAL A 173 -2.06 -12.65 8.85
CA VAL A 173 -0.97 -12.17 7.97
C VAL A 173 0.34 -12.08 8.76
N TRP A 174 0.31 -11.52 9.97
CA TRP A 174 1.49 -11.45 10.83
C TRP A 174 2.11 -12.83 11.07
N ARG A 175 1.31 -13.80 11.49
CA ARG A 175 1.79 -15.16 11.76
C ARG A 175 2.25 -15.91 10.51
N SER A 176 1.68 -15.63 9.36
CA SER A 176 2.15 -16.19 8.10
C SER A 176 3.57 -15.76 7.74
N VAL A 177 3.96 -14.54 8.14
CA VAL A 177 5.28 -13.94 7.84
C VAL A 177 6.27 -14.18 9.00
N ARG A 178 5.81 -14.09 10.25
CA ARG A 178 6.66 -14.16 11.45
C ARG A 178 6.70 -15.53 12.10
N GLY A 179 5.89 -16.46 11.65
CA GLY A 179 5.74 -17.80 12.18
C GLY A 179 4.51 -17.97 13.07
N ALA A 180 3.94 -19.17 13.06
CA ALA A 180 2.69 -19.50 13.74
C ALA A 180 2.70 -19.21 15.26
N ASP A 181 3.86 -19.34 15.89
CA ASP A 181 4.05 -19.12 17.33
C ASP A 181 4.38 -17.66 17.70
N SER A 182 4.35 -16.73 16.73
CA SER A 182 4.63 -15.32 16.94
C SER A 182 3.31 -14.51 16.98
N PRO A 183 2.76 -14.20 18.17
CA PRO A 183 1.54 -13.39 18.26
C PRO A 183 1.80 -11.98 17.74
N MET A 184 0.78 -11.39 17.11
CA MET A 184 0.84 -10.03 16.63
C MET A 184 0.90 -9.05 17.82
N PRO A 185 1.83 -8.08 17.82
CA PRO A 185 1.78 -6.99 18.79
C PRO A 185 0.49 -6.17 18.67
N ALA A 186 0.03 -5.61 19.77
CA ALA A 186 -1.12 -4.71 19.72
C ALA A 186 -0.82 -3.49 18.82
N PRO A 187 -1.75 -3.08 17.95
CA PRO A 187 -1.56 -1.89 17.13
C PRO A 187 -1.49 -0.63 18.01
N VAL A 188 -0.63 0.31 17.63
CA VAL A 188 -0.54 1.65 18.23
C VAL A 188 -1.39 2.59 17.39
N CYS A 189 -2.24 3.39 18.05
CA CYS A 189 -2.98 4.45 17.39
C CYS A 189 -2.51 5.81 17.89
N ALA A 190 -2.35 6.77 17.02
CA ALA A 190 -1.97 8.12 17.39
C ALA A 190 -3.05 8.77 18.30
N ALA A 191 -2.63 9.68 19.19
CA ALA A 191 -3.51 10.23 20.24
C ALA A 191 -4.74 11.00 19.69
N PHE A 192 -4.70 11.45 18.45
CA PHE A 192 -5.85 12.09 17.79
C PHE A 192 -6.81 11.09 17.13
N VAL A 193 -6.43 9.83 17.04
CA VAL A 193 -7.31 8.74 16.62
C VAL A 193 -7.85 8.10 17.87
N LEU A 194 -9.08 8.46 18.24
CA LEU A 194 -9.77 7.80 19.34
C LEU A 194 -10.09 6.36 18.89
N ALA A 195 -9.31 5.40 19.35
CA ALA A 195 -9.68 4.00 19.23
C ALA A 195 -11.04 3.84 19.95
N ARG A 196 -12.10 3.53 19.23
CA ARG A 196 -13.35 3.07 19.81
C ARG A 196 -13.06 1.72 20.48
N GLN A 197 -12.64 1.73 21.72
CA GLN A 197 -12.62 0.52 22.51
C GLN A 197 -14.06 0.02 22.65
N GLY A 198 -14.36 -1.08 21.96
CA GLY A 198 -15.42 -2.00 22.31
C GLY A 198 -16.82 -1.39 22.42
N ALA A 199 -17.38 -0.86 21.33
CA ALA A 199 -18.81 -0.91 21.18
C ALA A 199 -19.14 -2.36 20.78
N LYS A 200 -19.54 -3.18 21.74
CA LYS A 200 -20.33 -4.35 21.43
C LYS A 200 -21.61 -3.82 20.81
N ASP A 201 -21.75 -3.97 19.51
CA ASP A 201 -23.05 -3.83 18.86
C ASP A 201 -23.93 -4.95 19.41
N ASN A 202 -24.66 -4.62 20.46
CA ASN A 202 -25.87 -5.32 20.83
C ASN A 202 -26.97 -4.66 19.98
N ASP A 203 -27.29 -5.31 18.85
CA ASP A 203 -28.63 -5.34 18.27
C ASP A 203 -28.75 -6.57 17.35
#